data_b6feb58a2fe29a486e0182ac05df3cb0
#
_entry.id   b6feb58a2fe29a486e0182ac05df3cb0
#
_cell.length_a   1.000
_cell.length_b   1.000
_cell.length_c   1.000
_cell.angle_alpha   90.00
_cell.angle_beta   90.00
_cell.angle_gamma   90.00
#
_symmetry.space_group_name_H-M   'P 1'
#
loop_
_entity.id
_entity.type
_entity.pdbx_description
1 polymer ?
#
loop_
_entity_poly.entity_id
_entity_poly.type
_entity_poly.pdbx_seq_one_letter_code
_entity_poly.pdbx_strand_id
1 'polypeptide(L)' 'DNLDEDVVNLKGKGYQFLSDEPSIGAHNTRVIFIHPRSCDGVLIELNEYPEGH' A
#
# COMPACT_ATOMS: atom_id res chain seq x y z
N ASP A 1 3.33 11.89 -3.21
CA ASP A 1 2.24 10.96 -3.27
C ASP A 1 1.81 10.52 -1.90
N ASN A 2 0.52 10.26 -1.77
CA ASN A 2 -0.07 9.99 -0.48
C ASN A 2 -0.55 8.54 -0.44
N LEU A 3 0.09 7.73 0.40
CA LEU A 3 -0.25 6.32 0.48
C LEU A 3 -1.69 6.11 0.96
N ASP A 4 -2.15 6.93 1.89
CA ASP A 4 -3.51 6.80 2.40
C ASP A 4 -4.53 7.03 1.30
N GLU A 5 -4.31 8.04 0.45
CA GLU A 5 -5.21 8.29 -0.68
C GLU A 5 -5.15 7.15 -1.69
N ASP A 6 -3.97 6.62 -1.96
CA ASP A 6 -3.83 5.52 -2.90
C ASP A 6 -4.59 4.30 -2.41
N VAL A 7 -4.50 4.01 -1.11
CA VAL A 7 -5.21 2.87 -0.52
C VAL A 7 -6.72 3.06 -0.66
N VAL A 8 -7.22 4.26 -0.34
CA VAL A 8 -8.65 4.54 -0.45
C VAL A 8 -9.13 4.39 -1.89
N ASN A 9 -8.36 4.94 -2.83
CA ASN A 9 -8.72 4.87 -4.25
C ASN A 9 -8.75 3.43 -4.75
N LEU A 10 -7.75 2.64 -4.37
CA LEU A 10 -7.69 1.26 -4.82
C LEU A 10 -8.78 0.41 -4.18
N LYS A 11 -9.09 0.65 -2.91
CA LYS A 11 -10.20 -0.05 -2.26
C LYS A 11 -11.51 0.27 -2.96
N GLY A 12 -11.69 1.51 -3.38
CA GLY A 12 -12.88 1.92 -4.13
C GLY A 12 -12.99 1.22 -5.47
N LYS A 13 -11.88 0.76 -6.03
CA LYS A 13 -11.86 0.03 -7.29
C LYS A 13 -11.98 -1.49 -7.10
N GLY A 14 -12.08 -1.95 -5.85
CA GLY A 14 -12.24 -3.37 -5.57
C GLY A 14 -10.97 -4.09 -5.20
N TYR A 15 -9.84 -3.39 -5.07
CA TYR A 15 -8.60 -4.04 -4.66
C TYR A 15 -8.63 -4.36 -3.17
N GLN A 16 -8.09 -5.52 -2.82
CA GLN A 16 -7.98 -5.94 -1.44
C GLN A 16 -6.53 -5.83 -0.99
N PHE A 17 -6.34 -5.55 0.29
CA PHE A 17 -5.02 -5.42 0.87
C PHE A 17 -4.80 -6.49 1.93
N LEU A 18 -3.54 -6.85 2.17
CA LEU A 18 -3.21 -7.88 3.17
C LEU A 18 -3.44 -7.37 4.60
N SER A 19 -3.44 -6.06 4.81
CA SER A 19 -3.69 -5.48 6.11
C SER A 19 -4.57 -4.25 5.96
N ASP A 20 -5.18 -3.83 7.07
CA ASP A 20 -6.06 -2.66 7.05
C ASP A 20 -5.29 -1.35 7.04
N GLU A 21 -4.07 -1.38 7.53
CA GLU A 21 -3.26 -0.17 7.67
C GLU A 21 -1.83 -0.44 7.22
N PRO A 22 -1.15 0.59 6.70
CA PRO A 22 0.27 0.46 6.37
C PRO A 22 1.12 0.16 7.59
N SER A 23 2.19 -0.56 7.37
CA SER A 23 3.20 -0.84 8.40
C SER A 23 4.38 0.10 8.22
N ILE A 24 5.17 0.25 9.29
CA ILE A 24 6.39 1.03 9.20
C ILE A 24 7.53 0.11 8.76
N GLY A 25 8.18 0.48 7.67
CA GLY A 25 9.34 -0.24 7.17
C GLY A 25 10.64 0.47 7.48
N ALA A 26 11.69 0.11 6.73
CA ALA A 26 12.99 0.72 6.92
C ALA A 26 12.95 2.21 6.64
N HIS A 27 13.76 2.98 7.39
CA HIS A 27 13.89 4.42 7.19
C HIS A 27 12.57 5.18 7.33
N ASN A 28 11.68 4.68 8.18
CA ASN A 28 10.37 5.28 8.43
C ASN A 28 9.48 5.32 7.20
N THR A 29 9.73 4.46 6.22
CA THR A 29 8.81 4.33 5.10
C THR A 29 7.54 3.65 5.58
N ARG A 30 6.43 3.97 4.93
CA ARG A 30 5.18 3.27 5.17
C ARG A 30 4.94 2.32 4.02
N VAL A 31 4.54 1.09 4.33
CA VAL A 31 4.35 0.07 3.30
C VAL A 31 3.02 -0.64 3.52
N ILE A 32 2.39 -1.01 2.42
CA ILE A 32 1.21 -1.86 2.46
C ILE A 32 1.23 -2.75 1.23
N PHE A 33 0.75 -3.98 1.38
CA PHE A 33 0.74 -4.94 0.28
C PHE A 33 -0.67 -5.13 -0.24
N ILE A 34 -0.80 -5.11 -1.56
CA ILE A 34 -2.05 -5.45 -2.22
C ILE A 34 -2.16 -6.96 -2.27
N HIS A 35 -3.34 -7.49 -1.93
CA HIS A 35 -3.56 -8.93 -1.92
C HIS A 35 -3.32 -9.49 -3.33
N PRO A 36 -2.55 -10.59 -3.45
CA PRO A 36 -2.25 -11.16 -4.78
C PRO A 36 -3.49 -11.50 -5.60
N ARG A 37 -4.59 -11.83 -4.93
CA ARG A 37 -5.85 -12.14 -5.62
C ARG A 37 -6.34 -10.97 -6.45
N SER A 38 -6.03 -9.74 -6.05
CA SER A 38 -6.44 -8.54 -6.77
C SER A 38 -5.47 -8.17 -7.88
N CYS A 39 -4.35 -8.87 -7.99
CA CYS A 39 -3.26 -8.54 -8.93
C CYS A 39 -2.80 -9.78 -9.70
N ASP A 40 -3.73 -10.64 -10.09
CA ASP A 40 -3.43 -11.83 -10.91
C ASP A 40 -2.39 -12.74 -10.27
N GLY A 41 -2.38 -12.82 -8.93
CA GLY A 41 -1.45 -13.67 -8.22
C GLY A 41 -0.09 -13.07 -7.95
N VAL A 42 0.08 -11.79 -8.28
CA VAL A 42 1.36 -11.08 -8.05
C VAL A 42 1.23 -10.25 -6.77
N LEU A 43 2.22 -10.37 -5.89
CA LEU A 43 2.26 -9.54 -4.68
C LEU A 43 2.83 -8.18 -5.04
N ILE A 44 2.05 -7.12 -4.78
CA ILE A 44 2.47 -5.75 -5.09
C ILE A 44 2.59 -4.97 -3.80
N GLU A 45 3.69 -4.26 -3.65
CA GLU A 45 3.98 -3.44 -2.48
C GLU A 45 3.86 -1.97 -2.85
N LEU A 46 3.14 -1.22 -2.00
CA LEU A 46 3.08 0.24 -2.13
C LEU A 46 3.92 0.83 -1.00
N ASN A 47 4.73 1.82 -1.33
CA ASN A 47 5.64 2.46 -0.39
C ASN A 47 5.44 3.96 -0.40
N GLU A 48 5.53 4.56 0.80
CA GLU A 48 5.54 6.01 0.95
C GLU A 48 6.77 6.40 1.76
N TYR A 49 7.59 7.28 1.21
CA TYR A 49 8.80 7.74 1.86
C TYR A 49 8.50 8.97 2.72
N PRO A 50 9.27 9.16 3.81
CA PRO A 50 9.04 10.33 4.66
C PRO A 50 9.33 11.62 3.92
N GLU A 51 8.65 12.69 4.32
CA GLU A 51 8.87 14.00 3.74
C GLU A 51 10.26 14.51 4.08
N GLY A 52 10.80 15.31 3.17
CA GLY A 52 12.03 16.03 3.44
C GLY A 52 13.30 15.21 3.26
N HIS A 53 13.18 14.06 2.69
CA HIS A 53 14.37 13.24 2.51
C HIS A 53 14.90 13.29 1.10
#